data_22e29e577ac30f6529b987a4b0d232ea
#
_entry.id   22e29e577ac30f6529b987a4b0d232ea
#
_cell.length_a   1.000
_cell.length_b   1.000
_cell.length_c   1.000
_cell.angle_alpha   90.00
_cell.angle_beta   90.00
_cell.angle_gamma   90.00
#
_symmetry.space_group_name_H-M   'P 1'
#
loop_
_entity.id
_entity.type
_entity.pdbx_description
1 polymer ?
#
loop_
_entity_poly.entity_id
_entity_poly.type
_entity_poly.pdbx_seq_one_letter_code
_entity_poly.pdbx_strand_id
1 'polypeptide(L)'
;MLECIHDIIFEYKYKGGTIMVYIESPSTNPAFNLALEQYVFDRMDRSQEYFMLWQNDNTVVIGKNQNAFAEVNQKVADAKHISVVRRLSGGGAVYHDLGNLNFTFILNAKDATDLDIRLFCQPIAELLRSLNVPAEVNGRNDISIEGKKFSGNSQYLKQGRIMHHGTLMFHSDLSVVADVLNVSADKFQSKAAKSVKARVTNIAPYLP
;
A
#
# COMPACT_ATOMS: atom_id res chain seq x y z
N MET A 1 -9.15 -10.22 22.37
CA MET A 1 -8.33 -9.76 21.22
C MET A 1 -7.72 -10.91 20.42
N LEU A 2 -7.23 -11.98 21.05
CA LEU A 2 -6.70 -13.18 20.36
C LEU A 2 -7.76 -14.08 19.74
N GLU A 3 -8.98 -14.13 20.28
CA GLU A 3 -10.08 -14.93 19.75
C GLU A 3 -10.64 -14.40 18.42
N CYS A 4 -10.60 -13.09 18.18
CA CYS A 4 -11.08 -12.49 16.92
C CYS A 4 -10.13 -12.70 15.72
N ILE A 5 -8.90 -13.16 15.94
CA ILE A 5 -7.92 -13.35 14.85
C ILE A 5 -8.18 -14.68 14.11
N HIS A 6 -8.78 -15.67 14.75
CA HIS A 6 -9.06 -16.98 14.13
C HIS A 6 -10.08 -16.91 12.98
N ASP A 7 -11.02 -15.99 13.03
CA ASP A 7 -12.07 -15.83 12.01
C ASP A 7 -11.59 -15.09 10.74
N ILE A 8 -10.35 -14.58 10.76
CA ILE A 8 -9.76 -13.73 9.71
C ILE A 8 -8.62 -14.44 8.96
N ILE A 9 -8.28 -15.67 9.35
CA ILE A 9 -7.15 -16.41 8.82
C ILE A 9 -7.63 -17.54 7.93
N PHE A 10 -7.25 -17.50 6.64
CA PHE A 10 -7.52 -18.58 5.68
C PHE A 10 -6.19 -19.09 5.10
N GLU A 11 -6.05 -20.40 4.95
CA GLU A 11 -4.91 -20.98 4.24
C GLU A 11 -5.18 -20.99 2.73
N TYR A 12 -4.30 -20.39 1.96
CA TYR A 12 -4.38 -20.36 0.49
C TYR A 12 -3.17 -21.06 -0.14
N LYS A 13 -3.42 -22.04 -1.02
CA LYS A 13 -2.39 -22.75 -1.74
C LYS A 13 -2.02 -22.00 -3.03
N TYR A 14 -0.85 -21.37 -3.08
CA TYR A 14 -0.35 -20.71 -4.27
C TYR A 14 0.29 -21.71 -5.25
N LYS A 15 0.35 -21.37 -6.56
CA LYS A 15 1.04 -22.17 -7.58
C LYS A 15 2.49 -22.39 -7.18
N GLY A 16 2.88 -23.66 -6.90
CA GLY A 16 4.23 -24.03 -6.44
C GLY A 16 4.27 -24.75 -5.09
N GLY A 17 3.10 -24.95 -4.43
CA GLY A 17 2.99 -25.73 -3.20
C GLY A 17 3.28 -24.99 -1.90
N THR A 18 3.65 -23.71 -1.94
CA THR A 18 3.78 -22.87 -0.74
C THR A 18 2.39 -22.50 -0.24
N ILE A 19 2.11 -22.81 1.03
CA ILE A 19 0.89 -22.39 1.72
C ILE A 19 1.14 -21.01 2.29
N MET A 20 0.34 -20.02 1.85
CA MET A 20 0.37 -18.67 2.39
C MET A 20 -0.85 -18.46 3.28
N VAL A 21 -0.63 -17.93 4.47
CA VAL A 21 -1.71 -17.61 5.41
C VAL A 21 -2.33 -16.29 4.98
N TYR A 22 -3.61 -16.31 4.62
CA TYR A 22 -4.37 -15.10 4.27
C TYR A 22 -4.99 -14.47 5.51
N ILE A 23 -4.87 -13.16 5.62
CA ILE A 23 -5.45 -12.36 6.69
C ILE A 23 -6.22 -11.19 6.07
N GLU A 24 -7.49 -11.07 6.41
CA GLU A 24 -8.29 -9.89 6.07
C GLU A 24 -8.54 -9.06 7.32
N SER A 25 -8.26 -7.75 7.25
CA SER A 25 -8.55 -6.89 8.40
C SER A 25 -10.04 -6.55 8.45
N PRO A 26 -10.70 -6.74 9.60
CA PRO A 26 -12.12 -6.40 9.76
C PRO A 26 -12.34 -4.90 10.02
N SER A 27 -11.26 -4.11 10.08
CA SER A 27 -11.29 -2.72 10.52
C SER A 27 -10.81 -1.76 9.43
N THR A 28 -11.40 -0.59 9.37
CA THR A 28 -10.92 0.54 8.56
C THR A 28 -10.12 1.56 9.38
N ASN A 29 -9.89 1.29 10.67
CA ASN A 29 -9.09 2.15 11.54
C ASN A 29 -7.60 2.01 11.20
N PRO A 30 -6.91 3.10 10.80
CA PRO A 30 -5.52 3.05 10.35
C PRO A 30 -4.53 2.63 11.46
N ALA A 31 -4.78 3.00 12.71
CA ALA A 31 -3.91 2.60 13.81
C ALA A 31 -4.04 1.11 14.11
N PHE A 32 -5.26 0.56 14.02
CA PHE A 32 -5.49 -0.89 14.15
C PHE A 32 -4.79 -1.65 13.02
N ASN A 33 -4.96 -1.22 11.77
CA ASN A 33 -4.40 -1.91 10.60
C ASN A 33 -2.87 -1.92 10.61
N LEU A 34 -2.24 -0.79 10.91
CA LEU A 34 -0.78 -0.74 11.03
C LEU A 34 -0.25 -1.55 12.22
N ALA A 35 -1.01 -1.60 13.34
CA ALA A 35 -0.65 -2.45 14.48
C ALA A 35 -0.83 -3.94 14.16
N LEU A 36 -1.88 -4.32 13.41
CA LEU A 36 -2.09 -5.69 12.93
C LEU A 36 -0.95 -6.12 12.00
N GLU A 37 -0.61 -5.29 11.02
CA GLU A 37 0.50 -5.54 10.10
C GLU A 37 1.82 -5.74 10.87
N GLN A 38 2.11 -4.87 11.84
CA GLN A 38 3.28 -4.99 12.69
C GLN A 38 3.24 -6.25 13.58
N TYR A 39 2.09 -6.61 14.12
CA TYR A 39 1.92 -7.82 14.92
C TYR A 39 2.21 -9.09 14.10
N VAL A 40 1.64 -9.17 12.90
CA VAL A 40 1.91 -10.29 11.98
C VAL A 40 3.40 -10.36 11.66
N PHE A 41 4.04 -9.23 11.39
CA PHE A 41 5.46 -9.16 11.07
C PHE A 41 6.37 -9.55 12.25
N ASP A 42 6.11 -9.03 13.46
CA ASP A 42 7.02 -9.16 14.60
C ASP A 42 6.71 -10.40 15.47
N ARG A 43 5.45 -10.89 15.51
CA ARG A 43 4.99 -11.86 16.51
C ARG A 43 4.47 -13.19 15.97
N MET A 44 3.94 -13.21 14.74
CA MET A 44 3.44 -14.46 14.17
C MET A 44 4.58 -15.37 13.69
N ASP A 45 4.25 -16.64 13.51
CA ASP A 45 5.21 -17.71 13.16
C ASP A 45 6.02 -17.32 11.92
N ARG A 46 7.34 -17.29 12.08
CA ARG A 46 8.26 -16.93 11.00
C ARG A 46 8.47 -18.05 9.98
N SER A 47 8.04 -19.27 10.25
CA SER A 47 8.07 -20.37 9.28
C SER A 47 6.98 -20.24 8.22
N GLN A 48 5.97 -19.39 8.47
CA GLN A 48 4.85 -19.14 7.58
C GLN A 48 5.05 -17.86 6.76
N GLU A 49 4.48 -17.84 5.57
CA GLU A 49 4.33 -16.66 4.73
C GLU A 49 2.91 -16.13 4.88
N TYR A 50 2.75 -14.78 4.86
CA TYR A 50 1.46 -14.14 5.09
C TYR A 50 1.13 -13.20 3.94
N PHE A 51 -0.14 -13.19 3.56
CA PHE A 51 -0.74 -12.20 2.68
C PHE A 51 -1.90 -11.53 3.39
N MET A 52 -1.93 -10.19 3.39
CA MET A 52 -2.97 -9.44 4.07
C MET A 52 -3.66 -8.51 3.08
N LEU A 53 -4.99 -8.36 3.25
CA LEU A 53 -5.79 -7.29 2.64
C LEU A 53 -6.42 -6.43 3.72
N TRP A 54 -6.38 -5.11 3.53
CA TRP A 54 -6.88 -4.15 4.50
C TRP A 54 -7.19 -2.80 3.86
N GLN A 55 -8.09 -2.04 4.48
CA GLN A 55 -8.48 -0.69 4.05
C GLN A 55 -8.38 0.27 5.21
N ASN A 56 -8.01 1.52 4.93
CA ASN A 56 -8.12 2.61 5.88
C ASN A 56 -9.19 3.60 5.40
N ASP A 57 -9.98 4.11 6.32
CA ASP A 57 -10.87 5.21 6.05
C ASP A 57 -10.14 6.54 6.27
N ASN A 58 -10.31 7.46 5.32
CA ASN A 58 -9.94 8.88 5.37
C ASN A 58 -8.61 9.18 6.07
N THR A 59 -7.50 8.64 5.53
CA THR A 59 -6.21 8.61 6.22
C THR A 59 -5.05 9.03 5.32
N VAL A 60 -4.14 9.86 5.84
CA VAL A 60 -2.80 10.03 5.30
C VAL A 60 -1.83 9.10 6.04
N VAL A 61 -1.13 8.25 5.30
CA VAL A 61 -0.06 7.39 5.83
C VAL A 61 1.29 7.93 5.39
N ILE A 62 2.07 8.44 6.36
CA ILE A 62 3.43 8.94 6.10
C ILE A 62 4.47 7.84 6.23
N GLY A 63 5.55 7.94 5.47
CA GLY A 63 6.68 7.00 5.55
C GLY A 63 7.50 7.22 6.83
N LYS A 64 8.25 6.18 7.21
CA LYS A 64 9.04 6.13 8.45
C LYS A 64 9.88 7.38 8.72
N ASN A 65 10.52 7.92 7.69
CA ASN A 65 11.51 8.99 7.83
C ASN A 65 10.97 10.37 7.40
N GLN A 66 9.68 10.49 7.09
CA GLN A 66 9.08 11.74 6.63
C GLN A 66 8.77 12.68 7.80
N ASN A 67 8.90 13.98 7.56
CA ASN A 67 8.39 15.02 8.45
C ASN A 67 6.90 15.26 8.14
N ALA A 68 6.02 14.94 9.11
CA ALA A 68 4.59 15.07 8.92
C ALA A 68 4.16 16.49 8.52
N PHE A 69 4.74 17.52 9.16
CA PHE A 69 4.40 18.92 8.86
C PHE A 69 4.83 19.38 7.46
N ALA A 70 5.87 18.75 6.89
CA ALA A 70 6.31 19.04 5.53
C ALA A 70 5.46 18.32 4.47
N GLU A 71 4.95 17.14 4.80
CA GLU A 71 4.28 16.25 3.83
C GLU A 71 2.76 16.42 3.80
N VAL A 72 2.16 16.92 4.90
CA VAL A 72 0.71 17.00 5.08
C VAL A 72 0.25 18.45 5.20
N ASN A 73 -0.76 18.82 4.41
CA ASN A 73 -1.46 20.07 4.61
C ASN A 73 -2.39 19.95 5.83
N GLN A 74 -1.89 20.34 6.99
CA GLN A 74 -2.58 20.18 8.28
C GLN A 74 -3.97 20.84 8.27
N LYS A 75 -4.11 22.04 7.65
CA LYS A 75 -5.40 22.75 7.58
C LYS A 75 -6.46 21.94 6.83
N VAL A 76 -6.06 21.28 5.75
CA VAL A 76 -6.94 20.42 4.96
C VAL A 76 -7.26 19.15 5.74
N ALA A 77 -6.24 18.55 6.39
CA ALA A 77 -6.41 17.34 7.18
C ALA A 77 -7.41 17.57 8.32
N ASP A 78 -7.28 18.69 9.08
CA ASP A 78 -8.18 19.04 10.17
C ASP A 78 -9.61 19.31 9.64
N ALA A 79 -9.74 20.11 8.59
CA ALA A 79 -11.04 20.48 8.02
C ALA A 79 -11.81 19.27 7.44
N LYS A 80 -11.11 18.28 6.93
CA LYS A 80 -11.68 17.05 6.36
C LYS A 80 -11.65 15.85 7.32
N HIS A 81 -11.25 16.06 8.59
CA HIS A 81 -11.11 15.01 9.61
C HIS A 81 -10.24 13.83 9.16
N ILE A 82 -9.14 14.12 8.45
CA ILE A 82 -8.23 13.12 7.93
C ILE A 82 -7.26 12.68 9.04
N SER A 83 -7.22 11.39 9.32
CA SER A 83 -6.25 10.80 10.24
C SER A 83 -4.84 10.83 9.64
N VAL A 84 -3.83 11.11 10.46
CA VAL A 84 -2.42 11.04 10.01
C VAL A 84 -1.68 9.99 10.83
N VAL A 85 -1.18 8.95 10.18
CA VAL A 85 -0.45 7.85 10.82
C VAL A 85 0.89 7.59 10.13
N ARG A 86 1.80 6.89 10.81
CA ARG A 86 3.14 6.58 10.31
C ARG A 86 3.33 5.08 10.17
N ARG A 87 3.77 4.62 8.98
CA ARG A 87 4.12 3.22 8.72
C ARG A 87 5.60 2.93 9.04
N LEU A 88 5.94 1.65 9.16
CA LEU A 88 7.30 1.17 9.43
C LEU A 88 8.23 1.29 8.22
N SER A 89 7.70 1.20 7.00
CA SER A 89 8.47 1.29 5.77
C SER A 89 8.79 2.75 5.39
N GLY A 90 9.76 2.94 4.53
CA GLY A 90 10.11 4.23 3.95
C GLY A 90 9.13 4.68 2.86
N GLY A 91 9.59 5.62 2.02
CA GLY A 91 8.82 6.17 0.89
C GLY A 91 8.02 7.41 1.24
N GLY A 92 7.22 7.90 0.27
CA GLY A 92 6.41 9.11 0.34
C GLY A 92 5.10 8.93 1.11
N ALA A 93 4.42 10.04 1.40
CA ALA A 93 3.08 10.04 1.96
C ALA A 93 2.06 9.58 0.92
N VAL A 94 1.04 8.85 1.39
CA VAL A 94 -0.09 8.38 0.58
C VAL A 94 -1.40 8.73 1.30
N TYR A 95 -2.47 8.89 0.52
CA TYR A 95 -3.82 9.04 1.05
C TYR A 95 -4.61 7.76 0.81
N HIS A 96 -5.35 7.33 1.82
CA HIS A 96 -6.24 6.17 1.78
C HIS A 96 -7.66 6.62 2.11
N ASP A 97 -8.59 6.13 1.33
CA ASP A 97 -10.03 6.13 1.56
C ASP A 97 -10.60 4.73 1.32
N LEU A 98 -11.90 4.54 1.44
CA LEU A 98 -12.53 3.24 1.19
C LEU A 98 -12.51 2.83 -0.29
N GLY A 99 -12.08 3.70 -1.19
CA GLY A 99 -11.79 3.39 -2.60
C GLY A 99 -10.38 2.84 -2.83
N ASN A 100 -9.53 2.79 -1.79
CA ASN A 100 -8.19 2.23 -1.84
C ASN A 100 -8.13 0.91 -1.05
N LEU A 101 -7.64 -0.15 -1.70
CA LEU A 101 -7.32 -1.42 -1.04
C LEU A 101 -5.81 -1.50 -0.81
N ASN A 102 -5.40 -1.90 0.38
CA ASN A 102 -4.00 -2.18 0.68
C ASN A 102 -3.76 -3.68 0.71
N PHE A 103 -2.58 -4.08 0.25
CA PHE A 103 -2.11 -5.45 0.38
C PHE A 103 -0.75 -5.48 1.07
N THR A 104 -0.47 -6.58 1.77
CA THR A 104 0.82 -6.80 2.45
C THR A 104 1.25 -8.25 2.27
N PHE A 105 2.49 -8.44 1.81
CA PHE A 105 3.20 -9.71 1.86
C PHE A 105 4.22 -9.69 3.00
N ILE A 106 4.24 -10.75 3.81
CA ILE A 106 5.24 -10.93 4.86
C ILE A 106 5.88 -12.31 4.68
N LEU A 107 7.17 -12.32 4.42
CA LEU A 107 7.93 -13.53 4.17
C LEU A 107 9.39 -13.38 4.62
N ASN A 108 10.14 -14.48 4.68
CA ASN A 108 11.57 -14.45 4.93
C ASN A 108 12.34 -14.30 3.63
N ALA A 109 13.30 -13.38 3.59
CA ALA A 109 14.25 -13.29 2.49
C ALA A 109 15.18 -14.50 2.54
N LYS A 110 15.32 -15.20 1.41
CA LYS A 110 16.28 -16.29 1.22
C LYS A 110 17.63 -15.72 0.80
N ASP A 111 17.60 -14.68 -0.03
CA ASP A 111 18.78 -13.97 -0.52
C ASP A 111 18.46 -12.51 -0.88
N ALA A 112 19.47 -11.79 -1.40
CA ALA A 112 19.31 -10.37 -1.75
C ALA A 112 18.36 -10.13 -2.93
N THR A 113 18.06 -11.14 -3.77
CA THR A 113 17.15 -10.99 -4.91
C THR A 113 15.70 -10.90 -4.46
N ASP A 114 15.36 -11.48 -3.30
CA ASP A 114 14.02 -11.37 -2.70
C ASP A 114 13.68 -9.93 -2.26
N LEU A 115 14.65 -9.03 -2.25
CA LEU A 115 14.44 -7.61 -1.94
C LEU A 115 13.96 -6.81 -3.16
N ASP A 116 13.88 -7.41 -4.35
CA ASP A 116 13.37 -6.72 -5.54
C ASP A 116 11.86 -6.50 -5.41
N ILE A 117 11.47 -5.25 -5.24
CA ILE A 117 10.06 -4.84 -5.13
C ILE A 117 9.22 -5.32 -6.32
N ARG A 118 9.81 -5.44 -7.50
CA ARG A 118 9.12 -5.88 -8.72
C ARG A 118 8.55 -7.29 -8.61
N LEU A 119 9.20 -8.18 -7.85
CA LEU A 119 8.71 -9.54 -7.60
C LEU A 119 7.33 -9.56 -6.93
N PHE A 120 7.07 -8.57 -6.08
CA PHE A 120 5.79 -8.44 -5.38
C PHE A 120 4.74 -7.66 -6.19
N CYS A 121 5.20 -6.78 -7.08
CA CYS A 121 4.30 -6.03 -7.97
C CYS A 121 3.78 -6.88 -9.12
N GLN A 122 4.61 -7.82 -9.61
CA GLN A 122 4.31 -8.62 -10.81
C GLN A 122 3.02 -9.45 -10.68
N PRO A 123 2.77 -10.20 -9.58
CA PRO A 123 1.54 -10.96 -9.43
C PRO A 123 0.27 -10.09 -9.47
N ILE A 124 0.35 -8.88 -8.91
CA ILE A 124 -0.76 -7.91 -8.94
C ILE A 124 -1.02 -7.43 -10.37
N ALA A 125 0.04 -7.09 -11.10
CA ALA A 125 -0.10 -6.68 -12.50
C ALA A 125 -0.62 -7.82 -13.39
N GLU A 126 -0.20 -9.06 -13.16
CA GLU A 126 -0.69 -10.25 -13.87
C GLU A 126 -2.16 -10.52 -13.60
N LEU A 127 -2.59 -10.43 -12.34
CA LEU A 127 -4.00 -10.54 -11.97
C LEU A 127 -4.85 -9.51 -12.72
N LEU A 128 -4.44 -8.24 -12.71
CA LEU A 128 -5.18 -7.18 -13.40
C LEU A 128 -5.21 -7.39 -14.92
N ARG A 129 -4.11 -7.85 -15.53
CA ARG A 129 -4.10 -8.21 -16.96
C ARG A 129 -5.04 -9.37 -17.28
N SER A 130 -5.20 -10.35 -16.39
CA SER A 130 -6.18 -11.42 -16.57
C SER A 130 -7.64 -10.92 -16.55
N LEU A 131 -7.87 -9.73 -15.96
CA LEU A 131 -9.15 -9.02 -15.97
C LEU A 131 -9.24 -7.99 -17.11
N ASN A 132 -8.37 -8.07 -18.12
CA ASN A 132 -8.27 -7.16 -19.26
C ASN A 132 -7.87 -5.70 -18.90
N VAL A 133 -7.31 -5.47 -17.71
CA VAL A 133 -6.74 -4.17 -17.32
C VAL A 133 -5.26 -4.13 -17.74
N PRO A 134 -4.81 -3.15 -18.57
CA PRO A 134 -3.45 -3.09 -19.08
C PRO A 134 -2.45 -2.59 -18.01
N ALA A 135 -2.27 -3.37 -16.95
CA ALA A 135 -1.39 -3.02 -15.85
C ALA A 135 0.07 -3.36 -16.15
N GLU A 136 0.97 -2.43 -15.85
CA GLU A 136 2.41 -2.54 -16.04
C GLU A 136 3.17 -2.20 -14.77
N VAL A 137 4.23 -2.95 -14.47
CA VAL A 137 5.17 -2.61 -13.40
C VAL A 137 6.17 -1.61 -13.96
N ASN A 138 6.14 -0.38 -13.46
CA ASN A 138 6.96 0.73 -13.93
C ASN A 138 7.91 1.25 -12.87
N GLY A 139 9.11 1.66 -13.31
CA GLY A 139 10.10 2.22 -12.42
C GLY A 139 10.55 1.24 -11.35
N ARG A 140 10.75 1.77 -10.14
CA ARG A 140 11.31 1.02 -9.02
C ARG A 140 10.24 0.31 -8.18
N ASN A 141 9.06 0.92 -8.03
CA ASN A 141 8.06 0.53 -7.03
C ASN A 141 6.63 0.93 -7.37
N ASP A 142 6.33 1.21 -8.63
CA ASP A 142 5.01 1.64 -9.06
C ASP A 142 4.37 0.61 -9.99
N ILE A 143 3.04 0.47 -9.90
CA ILE A 143 2.24 -0.20 -10.92
C ILE A 143 1.34 0.85 -11.57
N SER A 144 1.26 0.85 -12.88
CA SER A 144 0.55 1.85 -13.66
C SER A 144 -0.35 1.23 -14.73
N ILE A 145 -1.30 2.02 -15.19
CA ILE A 145 -2.15 1.77 -16.35
C ILE A 145 -1.96 2.96 -17.27
N GLU A 146 -1.56 2.72 -18.53
CA GLU A 146 -1.31 3.77 -19.53
C GLU A 146 -0.39 4.89 -19.02
N GLY A 147 0.65 4.51 -18.28
CA GLY A 147 1.63 5.44 -17.70
C GLY A 147 1.14 6.21 -16.46
N LYS A 148 -0.11 6.00 -16.01
CA LYS A 148 -0.65 6.61 -14.79
C LYS A 148 -0.59 5.62 -13.63
N LYS A 149 0.05 6.03 -12.54
CA LYS A 149 0.20 5.20 -11.34
C LYS A 149 -1.13 4.96 -10.63
N PHE A 150 -1.42 3.71 -10.29
CA PHE A 150 -2.54 3.33 -9.42
C PHE A 150 -2.08 2.59 -8.16
N SER A 151 -0.81 2.16 -8.11
CA SER A 151 -0.24 1.45 -6.97
C SER A 151 1.15 1.99 -6.65
N GLY A 152 1.39 2.30 -5.39
CA GLY A 152 2.70 2.58 -4.82
C GLY A 152 3.08 1.53 -3.81
N ASN A 153 4.35 1.10 -3.84
CA ASN A 153 4.83 -0.01 -3.05
C ASN A 153 6.04 0.39 -2.21
N SER A 154 6.19 -0.23 -1.05
CA SER A 154 7.30 0.00 -0.14
C SER A 154 7.62 -1.28 0.64
N GLN A 155 8.87 -1.37 1.12
CA GLN A 155 9.32 -2.53 1.90
C GLN A 155 9.92 -2.12 3.23
N TYR A 156 9.76 -2.99 4.22
CA TYR A 156 10.44 -2.97 5.50
C TYR A 156 11.15 -4.30 5.72
N LEU A 157 12.45 -4.22 5.99
CA LEU A 157 13.30 -5.38 6.25
C LEU A 157 13.81 -5.32 7.68
N LYS A 158 13.69 -6.43 8.42
CA LYS A 158 14.24 -6.58 9.76
C LYS A 158 14.58 -8.04 10.00
N GLN A 159 15.81 -8.34 10.37
CA GLN A 159 16.28 -9.69 10.72
C GLN A 159 15.93 -10.74 9.65
N GLY A 160 16.13 -10.42 8.37
CA GLY A 160 15.85 -11.32 7.26
C GLY A 160 14.38 -11.54 6.93
N ARG A 161 13.44 -10.87 7.63
CA ARG A 161 12.01 -10.87 7.29
C ARG A 161 11.65 -9.64 6.51
N ILE A 162 10.91 -9.81 5.42
CA ILE A 162 10.41 -8.75 4.55
C ILE A 162 8.93 -8.54 4.84
N MET A 163 8.55 -7.28 4.95
CA MET A 163 7.17 -6.81 4.82
C MET A 163 7.12 -5.91 3.60
N HIS A 164 6.44 -6.37 2.56
CA HIS A 164 6.16 -5.60 1.37
C HIS A 164 4.69 -5.22 1.35
N HIS A 165 4.40 -3.94 1.30
CA HIS A 165 3.03 -3.48 1.20
C HIS A 165 2.85 -2.47 0.05
N GLY A 166 1.65 -2.45 -0.48
CA GLY A 166 1.26 -1.58 -1.57
C GLY A 166 -0.19 -1.15 -1.49
N THR A 167 -0.51 -0.13 -2.27
CA THR A 167 -1.84 0.43 -2.43
C THR A 167 -2.43 0.00 -3.77
N LEU A 168 -3.73 -0.20 -3.84
CA LEU A 168 -4.49 -0.37 -5.06
C LEU A 168 -5.60 0.69 -5.07
N MET A 169 -5.39 1.76 -5.83
CA MET A 169 -6.38 2.83 -5.99
C MET A 169 -7.49 2.31 -6.91
N PHE A 170 -8.50 1.71 -6.33
CA PHE A 170 -9.61 1.12 -7.07
C PHE A 170 -10.62 2.19 -7.50
N HIS A 171 -11.10 2.98 -6.54
CA HIS A 171 -12.07 4.08 -6.75
C HIS A 171 -11.87 5.20 -5.73
N SER A 172 -10.62 5.59 -5.50
CA SER A 172 -10.24 6.64 -4.54
C SER A 172 -10.60 8.04 -5.03
N ASP A 173 -10.89 8.97 -4.10
CA ASP A 173 -11.07 10.38 -4.42
C ASP A 173 -9.73 11.08 -4.69
N LEU A 174 -9.36 11.14 -5.97
CA LEU A 174 -8.11 11.76 -6.41
C LEU A 174 -8.06 13.28 -6.16
N SER A 175 -9.18 13.92 -5.83
CA SER A 175 -9.20 15.35 -5.51
C SER A 175 -8.61 15.60 -4.12
N VAL A 176 -8.91 14.73 -3.15
CA VAL A 176 -8.39 14.84 -1.79
C VAL A 176 -6.87 14.59 -1.76
N VAL A 177 -6.37 13.66 -2.56
CA VAL A 177 -4.92 13.38 -2.67
C VAL A 177 -4.13 14.67 -2.99
N ALA A 178 -4.61 15.45 -3.95
CA ALA A 178 -3.93 16.66 -4.38
C ALA A 178 -3.99 17.80 -3.35
N ASP A 179 -5.04 17.83 -2.54
CA ASP A 179 -5.28 18.90 -1.56
C ASP A 179 -4.54 18.66 -0.24
N VAL A 180 -4.46 17.37 0.20
CA VAL A 180 -3.95 17.01 1.53
C VAL A 180 -2.45 16.74 1.55
N LEU A 181 -1.87 16.28 0.44
CA LEU A 181 -0.44 16.00 0.37
C LEU A 181 0.32 17.25 -0.14
N ASN A 182 1.25 17.74 0.68
CA ASN A 182 2.17 18.77 0.25
C ASN A 182 3.18 18.16 -0.74
N VAL A 183 3.14 18.58 -1.98
CA VAL A 183 4.20 18.26 -2.94
C VAL A 183 5.38 19.18 -2.65
N SER A 184 6.55 18.63 -2.24
CA SER A 184 7.72 19.43 -1.88
C SER A 184 8.08 20.48 -2.94
N ALA A 185 8.47 21.69 -2.50
CA ALA A 185 8.76 22.85 -3.36
C ALA A 185 9.85 22.55 -4.42
N ASP A 186 10.78 21.63 -4.16
CA ASP A 186 11.80 21.20 -5.12
C ASP A 186 11.20 20.47 -6.35
N LYS A 187 9.99 19.91 -6.21
CA LYS A 187 9.21 19.37 -7.33
C LYS A 187 8.34 20.43 -8.02
N PHE A 188 8.27 21.65 -7.47
CA PHE A 188 7.40 22.74 -7.94
C PHE A 188 8.00 23.61 -9.04
N GLN A 189 9.30 23.56 -9.33
CA GLN A 189 9.88 24.36 -10.42
C GLN A 189 9.42 23.94 -11.82
N SER A 190 8.62 22.90 -11.94
CA SER A 190 7.98 22.49 -13.19
C SER A 190 6.49 22.26 -12.99
N LYS A 191 5.61 23.21 -13.38
CA LYS A 191 4.16 23.04 -13.69
C LYS A 191 3.41 21.89 -12.94
N ALA A 192 3.81 21.55 -11.70
CA ALA A 192 3.65 20.24 -11.09
C ALA A 192 2.35 20.04 -10.29
N ALA A 193 1.66 21.11 -9.85
CA ALA A 193 0.40 20.94 -9.12
C ALA A 193 -0.75 20.43 -10.00
N LYS A 194 -0.75 20.77 -11.31
CA LYS A 194 -1.62 20.11 -12.29
C LYS A 194 -1.22 18.66 -12.59
N SER A 195 -0.04 18.22 -12.16
CA SER A 195 0.56 16.95 -12.57
C SER A 195 0.30 15.78 -11.63
N VAL A 196 -0.17 15.97 -10.38
CA VAL A 196 -0.52 14.82 -9.51
C VAL A 196 -1.75 14.11 -10.08
N LYS A 197 -2.83 14.85 -10.40
CA LYS A 197 -4.02 14.27 -11.06
C LYS A 197 -3.71 13.66 -12.43
N ALA A 198 -2.71 14.17 -13.14
CA ALA A 198 -2.30 13.64 -14.45
C ALA A 198 -1.41 12.38 -14.35
N ARG A 199 -0.86 12.09 -13.17
CA ARG A 199 0.09 10.97 -12.94
C ARG A 199 -0.52 9.78 -12.22
N VAL A 200 -1.70 9.91 -11.64
CA VAL A 200 -2.39 8.85 -10.91
C VAL A 200 -3.73 8.51 -11.55
N THR A 201 -4.20 7.29 -11.35
CA THR A 201 -5.50 6.83 -11.82
C THR A 201 -6.09 5.82 -10.85
N ASN A 202 -7.37 5.51 -11.02
CA ASN A 202 -8.05 4.40 -10.38
C ASN A 202 -8.11 3.20 -11.32
N ILE A 203 -8.27 2.00 -10.77
CA ILE A 203 -8.43 0.75 -11.53
C ILE A 203 -9.83 0.63 -12.14
N ALA A 204 -10.87 1.02 -11.39
CA ALA A 204 -12.27 0.81 -11.75
C ALA A 204 -12.66 1.24 -13.17
N PRO A 205 -12.20 2.38 -13.73
CA PRO A 205 -12.54 2.79 -15.09
C PRO A 205 -12.01 1.89 -16.20
N TYR A 206 -11.08 0.97 -15.88
CA TYR A 206 -10.45 0.05 -16.86
C TYR A 206 -10.97 -1.37 -16.76
N LEU A 207 -11.85 -1.64 -15.82
CA LEU A 207 -12.55 -2.93 -15.75
C LEU A 207 -13.67 -2.98 -16.78
N PRO A 208 -13.94 -4.17 -17.37
CA PRO A 208 -15.02 -4.36 -18.35
C PRO A 208 -16.40 -4.13 -17.77
#